data_7b56f6a89a2e439de507137a3d88c6f4
#
_entry.id   7b56f6a89a2e439de507137a3d88c6f4
#
_cell.length_a   1.000
_cell.length_b   1.000
_cell.length_c   1.000
_cell.angle_alpha   90.00
_cell.angle_beta   90.00
_cell.angle_gamma   90.00
#
_symmetry.space_group_name_H-M   'P 1'
#
loop_
_entity.id
_entity.type
_entity.pdbx_description
1 polymer ?
#
loop_
_entity_poly.entity_id
_entity_poly.type
_entity_poly.pdbx_seq_one_letter_code
_entity_poly.pdbx_strand_id
1 'polypeptide(L)'
;LVADDAVLQHKLFKGLGPEPLDDTFDGAALAMRLAGRKTPIKAALLDQKTLVGVGNIYACEALFLAGISPRRSAHTVQGARADRLVEAIKRVLSRSIEDGGSTLRDHIQPSGELGYFASSWRVYGREGEPCGPCQCDRHHGCTGRRRPRAWTV
;
A
#
# COMPACT_ATOMS: atom_id res chain seq x y z
N LEU A 1 -20.21 -12.01 24.71
CA LEU A 1 -19.12 -11.03 24.84
C LEU A 1 -17.82 -11.80 25.03
N VAL A 2 -17.09 -11.98 23.92
CA VAL A 2 -15.72 -12.53 23.95
C VAL A 2 -14.81 -11.38 24.37
N ALA A 3 -14.01 -11.55 25.44
CA ALA A 3 -13.06 -10.55 25.87
C ALA A 3 -12.09 -10.23 24.70
N ASP A 4 -11.72 -8.96 24.53
CA ASP A 4 -10.87 -8.49 23.40
C ASP A 4 -9.58 -9.31 23.23
N ASP A 5 -8.98 -9.76 24.33
CA ASP A 5 -7.79 -10.63 24.32
C ASP A 5 -8.03 -12.01 23.69
N ALA A 6 -9.24 -12.56 23.82
CA ALA A 6 -9.56 -13.86 23.24
C ALA A 6 -9.82 -13.77 21.74
N VAL A 7 -10.30 -12.62 21.25
CA VAL A 7 -10.48 -12.33 19.81
C VAL A 7 -9.11 -12.25 19.12
N LEU A 8 -8.15 -11.56 19.72
CA LEU A 8 -6.79 -11.43 19.19
C LEU A 8 -6.02 -12.76 19.17
N GLN A 9 -6.38 -13.72 20.01
CA GLN A 9 -5.79 -15.05 20.08
C GLN A 9 -6.48 -16.08 19.18
N HIS A 10 -7.59 -15.72 18.54
CA HIS A 10 -8.30 -16.64 17.66
C HIS A 10 -7.43 -17.07 16.48
N LYS A 11 -7.53 -18.35 16.07
CA LYS A 11 -6.73 -18.94 14.96
C LYS A 11 -6.75 -18.13 13.66
N LEU A 12 -7.84 -17.40 13.39
CA LEU A 12 -8.00 -16.55 12.21
C LEU A 12 -7.05 -15.33 12.22
N PHE A 13 -6.64 -14.85 13.40
CA PHE A 13 -5.75 -13.71 13.54
C PHE A 13 -4.28 -14.10 13.78
N LYS A 14 -4.03 -15.40 14.02
CA LYS A 14 -2.66 -15.91 14.16
C LYS A 14 -1.92 -15.78 12.83
N GLY A 15 -0.84 -15.02 12.85
CA GLY A 15 0.03 -14.82 11.69
C GLY A 15 -0.29 -13.60 10.84
N LEU A 16 -1.25 -12.76 11.25
CA LEU A 16 -1.44 -11.45 10.63
C LEU A 16 -0.25 -10.53 10.94
N GLY A 17 0.07 -9.68 9.98
CA GLY A 17 1.07 -8.62 10.15
C GLY A 17 0.59 -7.50 11.07
N PRO A 18 1.45 -6.52 11.37
CA PRO A 18 1.09 -5.34 12.14
C PRO A 18 0.13 -4.45 11.35
N GLU A 19 -0.61 -3.63 12.08
CA GLU A 19 -1.43 -2.59 11.51
C GLU A 19 -0.54 -1.41 11.08
N PRO A 20 -0.66 -0.92 9.82
CA PRO A 20 0.20 0.15 9.32
C PRO A 20 0.10 1.47 10.07
N LEU A 21 -1.07 1.78 10.64
CA LEU A 21 -1.33 3.03 11.35
C LEU A 21 -0.89 2.99 12.82
N ASP A 22 -0.46 1.83 13.31
CA ASP A 22 0.11 1.74 14.66
C ASP A 22 1.37 2.63 14.76
N ASP A 23 1.48 3.40 15.84
CA ASP A 23 2.60 4.32 16.07
C ASP A 23 3.93 3.59 16.22
N THR A 24 3.90 2.34 16.67
CA THR A 24 5.11 1.49 16.81
C THR A 24 5.58 0.89 15.49
N PHE A 25 4.76 0.96 14.43
CA PHE A 25 5.14 0.44 13.11
C PHE A 25 5.97 1.46 12.34
N ASP A 26 7.23 1.15 12.15
CA ASP A 26 8.24 1.99 11.48
C ASP A 26 8.94 1.28 10.30
N GLY A 27 9.88 1.95 9.68
CA GLY A 27 10.66 1.40 8.59
C GLY A 27 11.51 0.20 8.98
N ALA A 28 12.02 0.17 10.20
CA ALA A 28 12.80 -0.97 10.71
C ALA A 28 11.92 -2.22 10.87
N ALA A 29 10.70 -2.05 11.40
CA ALA A 29 9.73 -3.13 11.53
C ALA A 29 9.32 -3.69 10.16
N LEU A 30 9.09 -2.81 9.16
CA LEU A 30 8.81 -3.23 7.80
C LEU A 30 10.02 -3.96 7.19
N ALA A 31 11.22 -3.42 7.32
CA ALA A 31 12.44 -4.00 6.77
C ALA A 31 12.69 -5.41 7.29
N MET A 32 12.47 -5.66 8.58
CA MET A 32 12.58 -7.00 9.16
C MET A 32 11.61 -7.99 8.53
N ARG A 33 10.38 -7.59 8.23
CA ARG A 33 9.37 -8.44 7.59
C ARG A 33 9.65 -8.72 6.12
N LEU A 34 10.36 -7.81 5.47
CA LEU A 34 10.78 -7.94 4.08
C LEU A 34 12.12 -8.67 3.91
N ALA A 35 12.85 -8.88 5.00
CA ALA A 35 14.15 -9.54 4.96
C ALA A 35 14.08 -10.92 4.31
N GLY A 36 14.98 -11.19 3.35
CA GLY A 36 15.05 -12.45 2.62
C GLY A 36 13.94 -12.67 1.57
N ARG A 37 12.94 -11.81 1.47
CA ARG A 37 11.87 -11.96 0.48
C ARG A 37 12.33 -11.48 -0.90
N LYS A 38 12.43 -12.41 -1.84
CA LYS A 38 12.80 -12.13 -3.23
C LYS A 38 11.60 -11.73 -4.11
N THR A 39 10.38 -11.87 -3.60
CA THR A 39 9.15 -11.47 -4.28
C THR A 39 9.13 -9.96 -4.56
N PRO A 40 8.38 -9.49 -5.57
CA PRO A 40 8.16 -8.06 -5.79
C PRO A 40 7.59 -7.39 -4.54
N ILE A 41 8.04 -6.16 -4.25
CA ILE A 41 7.59 -5.41 -3.06
C ILE A 41 6.07 -5.25 -3.02
N LYS A 42 5.42 -5.04 -4.16
CA LYS A 42 3.96 -4.96 -4.23
C LYS A 42 3.30 -6.25 -3.72
N ALA A 43 3.76 -7.40 -4.18
CA ALA A 43 3.23 -8.70 -3.74
C ALA A 43 3.47 -8.93 -2.24
N ALA A 44 4.63 -8.50 -1.72
CA ALA A 44 4.92 -8.58 -0.30
C ALA A 44 4.00 -7.68 0.54
N LEU A 45 3.65 -6.48 0.07
CA LEU A 45 2.70 -5.59 0.75
C LEU A 45 1.26 -6.10 0.75
N LEU A 46 0.86 -6.84 -0.28
CA LEU A 46 -0.47 -7.45 -0.37
C LEU A 46 -0.62 -8.68 0.52
N ASP A 47 0.48 -9.25 0.97
CA ASP A 47 0.47 -10.37 1.90
C ASP A 47 0.10 -9.88 3.31
N GLN A 48 -1.09 -10.27 3.79
CA GLN A 48 -1.61 -9.87 5.11
C GLN A 48 -0.72 -10.34 6.30
N LYS A 49 0.20 -11.25 6.06
CA LYS A 49 1.24 -11.62 7.04
C LYS A 49 2.36 -10.58 7.14
N THR A 50 2.57 -9.82 6.08
CA THR A 50 3.53 -8.72 6.08
C THR A 50 2.93 -7.49 6.73
N LEU A 51 1.71 -7.13 6.31
CA LEU A 51 1.05 -5.91 6.72
C LEU A 51 -0.47 -6.05 6.54
N VAL A 52 -1.26 -5.76 7.56
CA VAL A 52 -2.72 -5.85 7.50
C VAL A 52 -3.32 -4.63 6.83
N GLY A 53 -4.42 -4.80 6.12
CA GLY A 53 -5.25 -3.70 5.64
C GLY A 53 -4.71 -2.96 4.41
N VAL A 54 -3.60 -3.37 3.84
CA VAL A 54 -3.06 -2.79 2.60
C VAL A 54 -3.55 -3.60 1.40
N GLY A 55 -4.52 -3.06 0.68
CA GLY A 55 -5.02 -3.63 -0.57
C GLY A 55 -4.28 -3.10 -1.80
N ASN A 56 -4.70 -3.56 -2.98
CA ASN A 56 -4.05 -3.25 -4.26
C ASN A 56 -3.95 -1.74 -4.54
N ILE A 57 -5.01 -0.99 -4.27
CA ILE A 57 -5.07 0.46 -4.46
C ILE A 57 -4.02 1.15 -3.58
N TYR A 58 -4.03 0.86 -2.30
CA TYR A 58 -3.14 1.48 -1.32
C TYR A 58 -1.68 1.11 -1.55
N ALA A 59 -1.39 -0.15 -1.93
CA ALA A 59 -0.04 -0.57 -2.29
C ALA A 59 0.50 0.20 -3.51
N CYS A 60 -0.31 0.38 -4.56
CA CYS A 60 0.10 1.13 -5.75
C CYS A 60 0.38 2.59 -5.42
N GLU A 61 -0.55 3.26 -4.72
CA GLU A 61 -0.44 4.68 -4.37
C GLU A 61 0.75 4.94 -3.42
N ALA A 62 0.94 4.08 -2.41
CA ALA A 62 2.06 4.22 -1.47
C ALA A 62 3.42 3.99 -2.13
N LEU A 63 3.55 2.97 -2.98
CA LEU A 63 4.78 2.73 -3.71
C LEU A 63 5.13 3.88 -4.66
N PHE A 64 4.12 4.43 -5.34
CA PHE A 64 4.31 5.61 -6.18
C PHE A 64 4.77 6.82 -5.37
N LEU A 65 4.12 7.09 -4.25
CA LEU A 65 4.45 8.20 -3.37
C LEU A 65 5.87 8.07 -2.78
N ALA A 66 6.28 6.83 -2.45
CA ALA A 66 7.63 6.53 -1.95
C ALA A 66 8.70 6.50 -3.05
N GLY A 67 8.33 6.56 -4.32
CA GLY A 67 9.25 6.46 -5.45
C GLY A 67 9.89 5.07 -5.59
N ILE A 68 9.15 4.01 -5.24
CA ILE A 68 9.63 2.63 -5.27
C ILE A 68 8.92 1.85 -6.36
N SER A 69 9.69 1.25 -7.28
CA SER A 69 9.10 0.39 -8.30
C SER A 69 8.39 -0.81 -7.66
N PRO A 70 7.12 -1.12 -8.03
CA PRO A 70 6.37 -2.25 -7.48
C PRO A 70 7.01 -3.61 -7.76
N ARG A 71 7.86 -3.68 -8.76
CA ARG A 71 8.62 -4.89 -9.15
C ARG A 71 9.95 -5.05 -8.40
N ARG A 72 10.36 -4.06 -7.62
CA ARG A 72 11.58 -4.16 -6.82
C ARG A 72 11.49 -5.36 -5.89
N SER A 73 12.57 -6.12 -5.76
CA SER A 73 12.63 -7.22 -4.78
C SER A 73 12.46 -6.68 -3.36
N ALA A 74 11.55 -7.28 -2.60
CA ALA A 74 11.13 -6.77 -1.29
C ALA A 74 12.30 -6.66 -0.31
N HIS A 75 13.21 -7.64 -0.29
CA HIS A 75 14.38 -7.63 0.61
C HIS A 75 15.34 -6.44 0.39
N THR A 76 15.26 -5.74 -0.75
CA THR A 76 16.09 -4.56 -1.03
C THR A 76 15.47 -3.25 -0.48
N VAL A 77 14.28 -3.33 0.10
CA VAL A 77 13.60 -2.19 0.73
C VAL A 77 14.01 -2.14 2.20
N GLN A 78 15.13 -1.47 2.46
CA GLN A 78 15.79 -1.37 3.77
C GLN A 78 16.16 0.10 4.07
N GLY A 79 16.37 0.42 5.34
CA GLY A 79 16.81 1.74 5.79
C GLY A 79 15.88 2.86 5.31
N ALA A 80 16.44 3.98 4.87
CA ALA A 80 15.68 5.16 4.43
C ALA A 80 14.61 4.86 3.35
N ARG A 81 14.78 3.79 2.58
CA ARG A 81 13.77 3.36 1.61
C ARG A 81 12.56 2.73 2.29
N ALA A 82 12.79 1.95 3.35
CA ALA A 82 11.71 1.40 4.17
C ALA A 82 10.99 2.49 4.94
N ASP A 83 11.71 3.47 5.50
CA ASP A 83 11.13 4.61 6.22
C ASP A 83 10.19 5.41 5.32
N ARG A 84 10.64 5.78 4.10
CA ARG A 84 9.79 6.48 3.12
C ARG A 84 8.56 5.66 2.73
N LEU A 85 8.68 4.34 2.63
CA LEU A 85 7.55 3.49 2.28
C LEU A 85 6.51 3.44 3.40
N VAL A 86 6.93 3.29 4.65
CA VAL A 86 6.02 3.32 5.81
C VAL A 86 5.31 4.67 5.91
N GLU A 87 6.04 5.77 5.77
CA GLU A 87 5.45 7.12 5.75
C GLU A 87 4.40 7.26 4.63
N ALA A 88 4.73 6.78 3.43
CA ALA A 88 3.82 6.80 2.30
C ALA A 88 2.55 5.95 2.55
N ILE A 89 2.71 4.75 3.12
CA ILE A 89 1.57 3.88 3.49
C ILE A 89 0.67 4.57 4.50
N LYS A 90 1.23 5.09 5.59
CA LYS A 90 0.48 5.80 6.63
C LYS A 90 -0.28 6.99 6.04
N ARG A 91 0.38 7.78 5.21
CA ARG A 91 -0.23 8.95 4.55
C ARG A 91 -1.39 8.58 3.62
N VAL A 92 -1.23 7.54 2.80
CA VAL A 92 -2.28 7.08 1.89
C VAL A 92 -3.48 6.54 2.66
N LEU A 93 -3.25 5.74 3.70
CA LEU A 93 -4.32 5.18 4.52
C LEU A 93 -5.06 6.26 5.33
N SER A 94 -4.34 7.19 5.97
CA SER A 94 -4.95 8.29 6.73
C SER A 94 -5.83 9.14 5.83
N ARG A 95 -5.33 9.50 4.64
CA ARG A 95 -6.12 10.24 3.66
C ARG A 95 -7.35 9.46 3.19
N SER A 96 -7.22 8.16 2.98
CA SER A 96 -8.36 7.31 2.63
C SER A 96 -9.44 7.32 3.70
N ILE A 97 -9.07 7.33 4.97
CA ILE A 97 -10.01 7.41 6.09
C ILE A 97 -10.70 8.77 6.11
N GLU A 98 -9.95 9.87 5.95
CA GLU A 98 -10.47 11.23 5.88
C GLU A 98 -11.47 11.40 4.72
N ASP A 99 -11.17 10.83 3.56
CA ASP A 99 -12.00 10.87 2.36
C ASP A 99 -13.17 9.85 2.38
N GLY A 100 -13.39 9.13 3.48
CA GLY A 100 -14.49 8.16 3.62
C GLY A 100 -14.27 6.81 2.93
N GLY A 101 -13.03 6.48 2.58
CA GLY A 101 -12.64 5.21 1.96
C GLY A 101 -12.63 5.22 0.43
N SER A 102 -12.11 4.14 -0.15
CA SER A 102 -12.11 3.93 -1.60
C SER A 102 -13.41 3.23 -2.02
N THR A 103 -14.36 3.96 -2.57
CA THR A 103 -15.53 3.34 -3.20
C THR A 103 -15.16 2.86 -4.60
N LEU A 104 -14.99 1.55 -4.75
CA LEU A 104 -15.13 0.90 -6.05
C LEU A 104 -16.63 0.89 -6.37
N ARG A 105 -16.98 0.89 -7.67
CA ARG A 105 -18.38 1.01 -8.18
C ARG A 105 -19.42 0.15 -7.46
N ASP A 106 -18.99 -0.87 -6.72
CA ASP A 106 -19.86 -1.87 -6.08
C ASP A 106 -19.96 -1.74 -4.56
N HIS A 107 -19.25 -0.76 -3.94
CA HIS A 107 -19.28 -0.55 -2.49
C HIS A 107 -19.76 0.85 -2.15
N ILE A 108 -21.07 0.96 -1.99
CA ILE A 108 -21.71 2.14 -1.42
C ILE A 108 -21.58 2.03 0.10
N GLN A 109 -21.11 3.10 0.76
CA GLN A 109 -21.13 3.14 2.22
C GLN A 109 -22.55 2.97 2.75
N PRO A 110 -22.74 2.44 3.97
CA PRO A 110 -24.08 2.33 4.60
C PRO A 110 -24.83 3.67 4.66
N SER A 111 -24.11 4.80 4.63
CA SER A 111 -24.67 6.15 4.55
C SER A 111 -25.18 6.54 3.16
N GLY A 112 -24.93 5.73 2.13
CA GLY A 112 -25.28 6.06 0.73
C GLY A 112 -24.32 7.04 0.07
N GLU A 113 -23.30 7.52 0.76
CA GLU A 113 -22.30 8.43 0.21
C GLU A 113 -21.19 7.66 -0.52
N LEU A 114 -20.76 8.20 -1.65
CA LEU A 114 -19.62 7.68 -2.41
C LEU A 114 -18.33 8.12 -1.71
N GLY A 115 -17.41 7.18 -1.46
CA GLY A 115 -16.08 7.51 -0.95
C GLY A 115 -15.30 8.35 -1.96
N TYR A 116 -14.90 9.55 -1.55
CA TYR A 116 -14.20 10.51 -2.42
C TYR A 116 -12.72 10.18 -2.65
N PHE A 117 -12.18 9.18 -1.99
CA PHE A 117 -10.76 8.81 -2.15
C PHE A 117 -10.40 8.40 -3.59
N ALA A 118 -11.37 7.85 -4.34
CA ALA A 118 -11.17 7.47 -5.75
C ALA A 118 -10.75 8.65 -6.64
N SER A 119 -11.22 9.85 -6.36
CA SER A 119 -10.88 11.05 -7.12
C SER A 119 -9.44 11.55 -6.89
N SER A 120 -8.79 11.08 -5.84
CA SER A 120 -7.44 11.48 -5.45
C SER A 120 -6.35 10.47 -5.84
N TRP A 121 -6.70 9.36 -6.51
CA TRP A 121 -5.70 8.39 -6.97
C TRP A 121 -4.74 8.98 -7.99
N ARG A 122 -3.46 8.70 -7.79
CA ARG A 122 -2.38 9.21 -8.64
C ARG A 122 -2.00 8.25 -9.75
N VAL A 123 -2.11 6.95 -9.51
CA VAL A 123 -1.67 5.90 -10.45
C VAL A 123 -2.67 4.77 -10.64
N TYR A 124 -3.44 4.43 -9.61
CA TYR A 124 -4.39 3.33 -9.72
C TYR A 124 -5.53 3.66 -10.69
N GLY A 125 -5.79 2.76 -11.65
CA GLY A 125 -6.83 2.95 -12.66
C GLY A 125 -6.55 4.06 -13.68
N ARG A 126 -5.31 4.54 -13.77
CA ARG A 126 -4.90 5.64 -14.65
C ARG A 126 -3.83 5.22 -15.67
N GLU A 127 -3.98 4.00 -16.18
CA GLU A 127 -3.12 3.50 -17.25
C GLU A 127 -3.28 4.36 -18.51
N GLY A 128 -2.17 4.63 -19.18
CA GLY A 128 -2.15 5.43 -20.41
C GLY A 128 -2.19 6.94 -20.21
N GLU A 129 -2.38 7.40 -18.98
CA GLU A 129 -2.30 8.83 -18.69
C GLU A 129 -0.85 9.26 -18.41
N PRO A 130 -0.46 10.49 -18.80
CA PRO A 130 0.87 11.02 -18.45
C PRO A 130 1.09 11.07 -16.94
N CYS A 131 2.29 10.73 -16.49
CA CYS A 131 2.67 10.86 -15.09
C CYS A 131 2.77 12.33 -14.69
N GLY A 132 2.06 12.75 -13.64
CA GLY A 132 2.10 14.12 -13.17
C GLY A 132 3.52 14.66 -12.91
N PRO A 133 4.37 13.95 -12.14
CA PRO A 133 5.72 14.43 -11.83
C PRO A 133 6.70 14.45 -13.00
N CYS A 134 6.68 13.44 -13.89
CA CYS A 134 7.71 13.30 -14.93
C CYS A 134 7.18 13.40 -16.36
N GLN A 135 5.88 13.60 -16.55
CA GLN A 135 5.22 13.67 -17.87
C GLN A 135 5.43 12.43 -18.76
N CYS A 136 6.00 11.35 -18.22
CA CYS A 136 6.12 10.08 -18.92
C CYS A 136 4.80 9.31 -18.89
N ASP A 137 4.61 8.39 -19.82
CA ASP A 137 3.45 7.51 -19.81
C ASP A 137 3.41 6.68 -18.51
N ARG A 138 2.31 6.69 -17.80
CA ARG A 138 2.14 6.02 -16.50
C ARG A 138 2.24 4.50 -16.52
N HIS A 139 2.40 3.94 -17.70
CA HIS A 139 2.68 2.51 -17.86
C HIS A 139 4.04 2.08 -17.30
N HIS A 140 4.90 3.03 -16.94
CA HIS A 140 6.25 2.75 -16.51
C HIS A 140 6.44 3.37 -15.13
N GLY A 141 6.69 2.55 -14.13
CA GLY A 141 7.02 3.06 -12.80
C GLY A 141 8.05 4.18 -12.91
N CYS A 142 7.63 5.38 -12.55
CA CYS A 142 8.45 6.59 -12.65
C CYS A 142 9.61 6.54 -11.67
N THR A 143 10.69 5.93 -12.06
CA THR A 143 11.99 5.96 -11.36
C THR A 143 13.08 6.55 -12.26
N GLY A 144 12.72 7.43 -13.19
CA GLY A 144 13.68 8.18 -14.00
C GLY A 144 14.52 7.37 -15.00
N ARG A 145 14.31 6.04 -15.10
CA ARG A 145 14.98 5.18 -16.09
C ARG A 145 14.02 4.12 -16.63
N ARG A 146 13.95 4.06 -17.93
CA ARG A 146 13.14 3.18 -18.78
C ARG A 146 12.69 1.86 -18.16
N ARG A 147 11.32 1.71 -18.07
CA ARG A 147 10.48 0.48 -18.04
C ARG A 147 10.28 -0.21 -16.69
N PRO A 148 9.21 -1.06 -16.57
CA PRO A 148 8.05 -1.41 -17.41
C PRO A 148 6.67 -1.38 -16.70
N ARG A 149 5.57 -1.71 -17.43
CA ARG A 149 4.20 -1.98 -17.01
C ARG A 149 4.11 -2.62 -15.62
N ALA A 150 3.65 -1.95 -14.58
CA ALA A 150 3.61 -2.60 -13.29
C ALA A 150 2.80 -1.95 -12.16
N TRP A 151 2.05 -0.88 -12.44
CA TRP A 151 1.23 -0.34 -11.35
C TRP A 151 -0.09 -1.08 -11.17
N THR A 152 -0.53 -1.88 -12.12
CA THR A 152 -1.88 -2.45 -12.19
C THR A 152 -2.02 -3.97 -12.21
N VAL A 153 -0.99 -4.73 -11.96
CA VAL A 153 -1.16 -6.19 -11.81
C VAL A 153 -0.82 -6.64 -10.42
#